data_33127294fbcb5e64185b99688a78cd6a
#
_entry.id   33127294fbcb5e64185b99688a78cd6a
#
_cell.length_a   1.000
_cell.length_b   1.000
_cell.length_c   1.000
_cell.angle_alpha   90.00
_cell.angle_beta   90.00
_cell.angle_gamma   90.00
#
_symmetry.space_group_name_H-M   'P 1'
#
loop_
_entity.id
_entity.type
_entity.pdbx_description
1 polymer ?
#
loop_
_entity_poly.entity_id
_entity_poly.type
_entity_poly.pdbx_seq_one_letter_code
_entity_poly.pdbx_strand_id
1 'polypeptide(L)'
;MHTGATGPVARAMHGDVLVVTIDNPPVNALGVDVRRGLTAAIDAAGADAVVKAVLIVGTGKTFIGGADIREFGKPPMTPFLPDVCNGIEACSKPVVAVIHGAALGGGLEIALAAHYRLALPGAKLGLPEVALGLLPGAGGTQRTPRLIGAAAALDLMLSGRHVGAAEAAKLGLVDRVVDGADPLAAGLAYAQELVQGGAPVLRTRDAAQLADTAAQRAAIDSARAETAKK
;
A
#
# COMPACT_ATOMS: atom_id res chain seq x y z
N MET A 1 9.87 26.11 -2.59
CA MET A 1 9.68 24.99 -1.63
C MET A 1 8.42 25.29 -0.82
N HIS A 2 7.30 24.64 -1.14
CA HIS A 2 6.07 24.76 -0.33
C HIS A 2 6.03 23.55 0.59
N THR A 3 6.55 23.70 1.82
CA THR A 3 6.39 22.72 2.89
C THR A 3 5.14 23.08 3.69
N GLY A 4 4.04 22.43 3.36
CA GLY A 4 2.82 22.52 4.16
C GLY A 4 2.71 21.29 5.06
N ALA A 5 3.33 21.32 6.24
CA ALA A 5 3.10 20.29 7.25
C ALA A 5 2.01 20.76 8.21
N THR A 6 0.84 20.15 8.14
CA THR A 6 -0.18 20.25 9.17
C THR A 6 -0.53 18.83 9.61
N GLY A 7 0.09 18.36 10.71
CA GLY A 7 -0.14 17.01 11.22
C GLY A 7 0.89 15.96 10.76
N PRO A 8 0.56 14.66 10.89
CA PRO A 8 1.49 13.55 10.68
C PRO A 8 1.80 13.23 9.20
N VAL A 9 1.33 14.04 8.25
CA VAL A 9 1.61 13.87 6.82
C VAL A 9 2.16 15.17 6.25
N ALA A 10 3.41 15.13 5.81
CA ALA A 10 4.07 16.25 5.15
C ALA A 10 4.08 16.08 3.63
N ARG A 11 4.14 17.19 2.90
CA ARG A 11 4.22 17.24 1.44
C ARG A 11 5.39 18.11 1.00
N ALA A 12 6.19 17.62 0.06
CA ALA A 12 7.29 18.38 -0.53
C ALA A 12 7.46 18.04 -2.01
N MET A 13 7.71 19.05 -2.84
CA MET A 13 8.07 18.83 -4.24
C MET A 13 9.57 18.55 -4.36
N HIS A 14 9.91 17.50 -5.11
CA HIS A 14 11.26 17.16 -5.55
C HIS A 14 11.27 17.08 -7.09
N GLY A 15 11.59 18.20 -7.73
CA GLY A 15 11.36 18.34 -9.16
C GLY A 15 9.85 18.31 -9.46
N ASP A 16 9.42 17.35 -10.25
CA ASP A 16 8.03 17.09 -10.61
C ASP A 16 7.37 15.92 -9.84
N VAL A 17 8.07 15.40 -8.82
CA VAL A 17 7.57 14.37 -7.92
C VAL A 17 7.07 14.99 -6.62
N LEU A 18 5.80 14.77 -6.28
CA LEU A 18 5.25 15.11 -4.95
C LEU A 18 5.59 14.01 -3.97
N VAL A 19 6.45 14.29 -3.01
CA VAL A 19 6.75 13.39 -1.88
C VAL A 19 5.73 13.60 -0.77
N VAL A 20 5.07 12.52 -0.38
CA VAL A 20 4.12 12.45 0.73
C VAL A 20 4.77 11.63 1.83
N THR A 21 5.21 12.29 2.88
CA THR A 21 5.91 11.66 4.00
C THR A 21 4.97 11.46 5.17
N ILE A 22 4.83 10.22 5.63
CA ILE A 22 4.07 9.87 6.83
C ILE A 22 5.05 9.86 8.01
N ASP A 23 4.78 10.69 9.01
CA ASP A 23 5.56 10.80 10.25
C ASP A 23 4.61 10.71 11.46
N ASN A 24 4.24 9.49 11.82
CA ASN A 24 3.35 9.18 12.93
C ASN A 24 3.93 8.06 13.81
N PRO A 25 5.00 8.37 14.56
CA PRO A 25 5.71 7.37 15.37
C PRO A 25 4.77 6.72 16.42
N PRO A 26 5.09 5.48 16.88
CA PRO A 26 6.30 4.72 16.54
C PRO A 26 6.24 3.90 15.25
N VAL A 27 5.06 3.67 14.68
CA VAL A 27 4.84 2.70 13.58
C VAL A 27 4.07 3.26 12.39
N ASN A 28 3.91 4.56 12.32
CA ASN A 28 3.15 5.22 11.24
C ASN A 28 1.71 4.67 11.11
N ALA A 29 1.03 4.46 12.26
CA ALA A 29 -0.33 3.94 12.26
C ALA A 29 -1.31 4.87 11.55
N LEU A 30 -2.30 4.29 10.84
CA LEU A 30 -3.27 4.99 10.01
C LEU A 30 -4.45 5.56 10.82
N GLY A 31 -4.16 6.42 11.80
CA GLY A 31 -5.17 7.21 12.48
C GLY A 31 -5.85 8.23 11.55
N VAL A 32 -6.94 8.84 12.01
CA VAL A 32 -7.75 9.77 11.22
C VAL A 32 -6.95 10.93 10.61
N ASP A 33 -5.97 11.48 11.33
CA ASP A 33 -5.17 12.59 10.83
C ASP A 33 -4.19 12.16 9.72
N VAL A 34 -3.66 10.93 9.79
CA VAL A 34 -2.88 10.34 8.69
C VAL A 34 -3.77 10.12 7.48
N ARG A 35 -4.97 9.57 7.66
CA ARG A 35 -5.92 9.35 6.58
C ARG A 35 -6.34 10.67 5.90
N ARG A 36 -6.63 11.71 6.68
CA ARG A 36 -6.93 13.06 6.17
C ARG A 36 -5.75 13.65 5.39
N GLY A 37 -4.54 13.52 5.94
CA GLY A 37 -3.33 14.02 5.30
C GLY A 37 -3.04 13.33 3.97
N LEU A 38 -3.20 12.00 3.90
CA LEU A 38 -3.06 11.23 2.66
C LEU A 38 -4.09 11.64 1.62
N THR A 39 -5.38 11.73 2.01
CA THR A 39 -6.44 12.18 1.09
C THR A 39 -6.11 13.55 0.52
N ALA A 40 -5.81 14.53 1.38
CA ALA A 40 -5.49 15.88 0.94
C ALA A 40 -4.23 15.95 0.04
N ALA A 41 -3.25 15.05 0.26
CA ALA A 41 -2.06 14.98 -0.58
C ALA A 41 -2.38 14.44 -1.98
N ILE A 42 -3.19 13.40 -2.07
CA ILE A 42 -3.61 12.78 -3.34
C ILE A 42 -4.50 13.73 -4.14
N ASP A 43 -5.46 14.40 -3.50
CA ASP A 43 -6.33 15.39 -4.14
C ASP A 43 -5.51 16.57 -4.72
N ALA A 44 -4.55 17.07 -3.93
CA ALA A 44 -3.66 18.14 -4.37
C ALA A 44 -2.79 17.69 -5.57
N ALA A 45 -2.25 16.47 -5.53
CA ALA A 45 -1.47 15.92 -6.64
C ALA A 45 -2.29 15.79 -7.93
N GLY A 46 -3.55 15.36 -7.82
CA GLY A 46 -4.45 15.23 -8.96
C GLY A 46 -4.78 16.57 -9.62
N ALA A 47 -4.90 17.64 -8.80
CA ALA A 47 -5.23 18.99 -9.26
C ALA A 47 -4.04 19.78 -9.82
N ASP A 48 -2.81 19.44 -9.42
CA ASP A 48 -1.60 20.18 -9.82
C ASP A 48 -0.98 19.61 -11.10
N ALA A 49 -0.95 20.40 -12.15
CA ALA A 49 -0.36 20.02 -13.44
C ALA A 49 1.18 19.86 -13.40
N VAL A 50 1.86 20.48 -12.42
CA VAL A 50 3.30 20.35 -12.22
C VAL A 50 3.65 18.95 -11.70
N VAL A 51 2.81 18.37 -10.88
CA VAL A 51 3.02 17.02 -10.34
C VAL A 51 2.90 15.98 -11.46
N LYS A 52 3.95 15.19 -11.67
CA LYS A 52 4.00 14.08 -12.64
C LYS A 52 3.93 12.70 -11.97
N ALA A 53 4.38 12.60 -10.74
CA ALA A 53 4.26 11.39 -9.92
C ALA A 53 4.10 11.75 -8.45
N VAL A 54 3.58 10.80 -7.67
CA VAL A 54 3.46 10.88 -6.21
C VAL A 54 4.29 9.78 -5.58
N LEU A 55 5.05 10.09 -4.54
CA LEU A 55 5.83 9.15 -3.76
C LEU A 55 5.29 9.11 -2.33
N ILE A 56 4.83 7.98 -1.86
CA ILE A 56 4.42 7.77 -0.47
C ILE A 56 5.53 7.04 0.27
N VAL A 57 6.04 7.64 1.36
CA VAL A 57 7.11 7.10 2.19
C VAL A 57 6.82 7.33 3.67
N GLY A 58 7.22 6.40 4.54
CA GLY A 58 7.17 6.56 5.98
C GLY A 58 8.50 7.08 6.54
N THR A 59 8.47 7.75 7.69
CA THR A 59 9.69 8.05 8.46
C THR A 59 10.07 6.89 9.40
N GLY A 60 11.28 6.94 9.93
CA GLY A 60 11.76 5.99 10.92
C GLY A 60 12.00 4.59 10.35
N LYS A 61 11.57 3.55 11.09
CA LYS A 61 11.89 2.15 10.78
C LYS A 61 10.81 1.40 10.03
N THR A 62 9.67 2.01 9.79
CA THR A 62 8.44 1.34 9.31
C THR A 62 7.76 2.19 8.26
N PHE A 63 7.37 1.60 7.15
CA PHE A 63 6.51 2.27 6.18
C PHE A 63 5.17 2.63 6.83
N ILE A 64 4.32 1.64 7.11
CA ILE A 64 3.04 1.80 7.82
C ILE A 64 2.74 0.48 8.54
N GLY A 65 2.63 0.53 9.88
CA GLY A 65 2.40 -0.66 10.71
C GLY A 65 0.97 -1.18 10.73
N GLY A 66 0.01 -0.44 10.18
CA GLY A 66 -1.39 -0.83 10.09
C GLY A 66 -2.37 0.26 10.51
N ALA A 67 -3.63 -0.12 10.70
CA ALA A 67 -4.66 0.75 11.26
C ALA A 67 -4.33 1.15 12.70
N ASP A 68 -4.80 2.31 13.13
CA ASP A 68 -4.63 2.74 14.52
C ASP A 68 -5.60 2.00 15.43
N ILE A 69 -5.09 1.02 16.17
CA ILE A 69 -5.89 0.21 17.10
C ILE A 69 -6.58 1.04 18.20
N ARG A 70 -6.10 2.24 18.46
CA ARG A 70 -6.73 3.16 19.44
C ARG A 70 -8.10 3.68 18.97
N GLU A 71 -8.40 3.54 17.69
CA GLU A 71 -9.70 3.91 17.11
C GLU A 71 -10.71 2.74 17.17
N PHE A 72 -10.28 1.51 17.50
CA PHE A 72 -11.17 0.35 17.56
C PHE A 72 -12.19 0.50 18.69
N GLY A 73 -13.45 0.17 18.41
CA GLY A 73 -14.56 0.31 19.36
C GLY A 73 -15.05 1.75 19.57
N LYS A 74 -14.47 2.73 18.88
CA LYS A 74 -14.93 4.12 18.89
C LYS A 74 -15.80 4.43 17.67
N PRO A 75 -16.63 5.51 17.73
CA PRO A 75 -17.36 5.97 16.57
C PRO A 75 -16.39 6.20 15.38
N PRO A 76 -16.73 5.70 14.20
CA PRO A 76 -15.85 5.80 13.05
C PRO A 76 -15.70 7.26 12.58
N MET A 77 -14.47 7.63 12.19
CA MET A 77 -14.11 8.97 11.73
C MET A 77 -13.69 8.95 10.26
N THR A 78 -14.23 9.91 9.49
CA THR A 78 -13.89 10.08 8.07
C THR A 78 -12.58 10.87 7.87
N PRO A 79 -11.86 10.58 6.73
CA PRO A 79 -12.15 9.55 5.73
C PRO A 79 -11.93 8.15 6.29
N PHE A 80 -12.70 7.16 5.79
CA PHE A 80 -12.44 5.76 6.10
C PHE A 80 -11.24 5.25 5.30
N LEU A 81 -10.55 4.23 5.81
CA LEU A 81 -9.38 3.69 5.12
C LEU A 81 -9.68 3.17 3.70
N PRO A 82 -10.82 2.49 3.43
CA PRO A 82 -11.21 2.16 2.06
C PRO A 82 -11.29 3.36 1.12
N ASP A 83 -11.79 4.50 1.61
CA ASP A 83 -11.91 5.72 0.79
C ASP A 83 -10.52 6.26 0.42
N VAL A 84 -9.59 6.26 1.37
CA VAL A 84 -8.19 6.65 1.13
C VAL A 84 -7.54 5.74 0.09
N CYS A 85 -7.68 4.43 0.24
CA CYS A 85 -7.17 3.45 -0.73
C CYS A 85 -7.78 3.67 -2.13
N ASN A 86 -9.08 3.88 -2.20
CA ASN A 86 -9.76 4.14 -3.47
C ASN A 86 -9.31 5.47 -4.10
N GLY A 87 -9.07 6.51 -3.30
CA GLY A 87 -8.53 7.78 -3.77
C GLY A 87 -7.11 7.65 -4.33
N ILE A 88 -6.23 6.91 -3.64
CA ILE A 88 -4.87 6.62 -4.12
C ILE A 88 -4.94 5.90 -5.47
N GLU A 89 -5.74 4.85 -5.59
CA GLU A 89 -5.86 4.07 -6.82
C GLU A 89 -6.53 4.86 -7.96
N ALA A 90 -7.40 5.83 -7.64
CA ALA A 90 -8.06 6.68 -8.62
C ALA A 90 -7.19 7.86 -9.09
N CYS A 91 -6.07 8.13 -8.41
CA CYS A 91 -5.17 9.23 -8.77
C CYS A 91 -4.79 9.18 -10.25
N SER A 92 -4.83 10.33 -10.91
CA SER A 92 -4.49 10.45 -12.34
C SER A 92 -2.97 10.45 -12.62
N LYS A 93 -2.16 10.50 -11.57
CA LYS A 93 -0.70 10.47 -11.62
C LYS A 93 -0.19 9.13 -11.09
N PRO A 94 0.94 8.59 -11.61
CA PRO A 94 1.58 7.44 -11.00
C PRO A 94 1.84 7.67 -9.50
N VAL A 95 1.35 6.77 -8.66
CA VAL A 95 1.61 6.77 -7.21
C VAL A 95 2.53 5.61 -6.90
N VAL A 96 3.65 5.89 -6.25
CA VAL A 96 4.65 4.92 -5.82
C VAL A 96 4.62 4.79 -4.31
N ALA A 97 4.45 3.59 -3.79
CA ALA A 97 4.65 3.28 -2.38
C ALA A 97 6.06 2.70 -2.18
N VAL A 98 6.85 3.29 -1.27
CA VAL A 98 8.18 2.79 -0.92
C VAL A 98 8.16 2.09 0.41
N ILE A 99 8.25 0.78 0.35
CA ILE A 99 8.10 -0.09 1.50
C ILE A 99 9.46 -0.39 2.11
N HIS A 100 9.69 0.10 3.31
CA HIS A 100 10.82 -0.25 4.15
C HIS A 100 10.31 -0.70 5.53
N GLY A 101 11.05 -1.58 6.20
CA GLY A 101 10.58 -2.15 7.46
C GLY A 101 9.24 -2.86 7.30
N ALA A 102 8.18 -2.42 7.97
CA ALA A 102 6.90 -3.10 7.96
C ALA A 102 5.84 -2.37 7.11
N ALA A 103 5.08 -3.15 6.33
CA ALA A 103 3.82 -2.76 5.68
C ALA A 103 2.78 -3.83 6.04
N LEU A 104 2.01 -3.60 7.10
CA LEU A 104 1.11 -4.61 7.67
C LEU A 104 -0.34 -4.14 7.69
N GLY A 105 -1.28 -5.05 7.46
CA GLY A 105 -2.71 -4.76 7.46
C GLY A 105 -3.06 -3.57 6.59
N GLY A 106 -3.71 -2.56 7.14
CA GLY A 106 -4.02 -1.32 6.44
C GLY A 106 -2.82 -0.65 5.78
N GLY A 107 -1.60 -0.84 6.30
CA GLY A 107 -0.37 -0.33 5.68
C GLY A 107 -0.03 -1.04 4.38
N LEU A 108 -0.24 -2.34 4.31
CA LEU A 108 -0.13 -3.06 3.06
C LEU A 108 -1.28 -2.69 2.12
N GLU A 109 -2.50 -2.46 2.64
CA GLU A 109 -3.64 -2.03 1.82
C GLU A 109 -3.40 -0.67 1.14
N ILE A 110 -2.75 0.29 1.81
CA ILE A 110 -2.28 1.55 1.20
C ILE A 110 -1.27 1.26 0.08
N ALA A 111 -0.29 0.40 0.32
CA ALA A 111 0.70 0.05 -0.70
C ALA A 111 0.06 -0.65 -1.91
N LEU A 112 -0.91 -1.54 -1.69
CA LEU A 112 -1.66 -2.23 -2.75
C LEU A 112 -2.55 -1.28 -3.57
N ALA A 113 -2.97 -0.17 -2.99
CA ALA A 113 -3.73 0.87 -3.67
C ALA A 113 -2.84 1.78 -4.53
N ALA A 114 -1.54 1.87 -4.25
CA ALA A 114 -0.59 2.58 -5.10
C ALA A 114 -0.43 1.86 -6.46
N HIS A 115 -0.05 2.63 -7.48
CA HIS A 115 0.14 2.09 -8.84
C HIS A 115 1.42 1.26 -8.94
N TYR A 116 2.46 1.66 -8.19
CA TYR A 116 3.75 0.99 -8.14
C TYR A 116 4.22 0.79 -6.70
N ARG A 117 4.86 -0.32 -6.43
CA ARG A 117 5.38 -0.73 -5.12
C ARG A 117 6.85 -1.06 -5.21
N LEU A 118 7.65 -0.28 -4.50
CA LEU A 118 9.08 -0.50 -4.34
C LEU A 118 9.34 -1.03 -2.94
N ALA A 119 10.11 -2.10 -2.80
CA ALA A 119 10.52 -2.60 -1.50
C ALA A 119 12.03 -2.48 -1.29
N LEU A 120 12.43 -2.13 -0.07
CA LEU A 120 13.83 -2.19 0.36
C LEU A 120 14.14 -3.55 1.01
N PRO A 121 15.41 -3.96 1.04
CA PRO A 121 15.82 -5.16 1.77
C PRO A 121 15.39 -5.09 3.23
N GLY A 122 14.92 -6.20 3.77
CA GLY A 122 14.38 -6.26 5.14
C GLY A 122 12.93 -5.82 5.28
N ALA A 123 12.27 -5.35 4.22
CA ALA A 123 10.83 -5.08 4.25
C ALA A 123 10.03 -6.36 4.58
N LYS A 124 8.99 -6.19 5.39
CA LYS A 124 8.04 -7.24 5.79
C LYS A 124 6.63 -6.79 5.42
N LEU A 125 5.96 -7.58 4.60
CA LEU A 125 4.62 -7.31 4.11
C LEU A 125 3.67 -8.39 4.62
N GLY A 126 2.44 -8.02 4.98
CA GLY A 126 1.46 -9.01 5.43
C GLY A 126 0.08 -8.43 5.71
N LEU A 127 -0.90 -9.33 5.76
CA LEU A 127 -2.29 -9.03 6.14
C LEU A 127 -2.65 -9.87 7.38
N PRO A 128 -2.18 -9.46 8.58
CA PRO A 128 -2.30 -10.26 9.81
C PRO A 128 -3.64 -10.08 10.54
N GLU A 129 -4.66 -9.52 9.90
CA GLU A 129 -5.96 -9.19 10.50
C GLU A 129 -6.62 -10.41 11.14
N VAL A 130 -6.40 -11.61 10.59
CA VAL A 130 -6.93 -12.87 11.15
C VAL A 130 -6.47 -13.13 12.58
N ALA A 131 -5.27 -12.68 12.96
CA ALA A 131 -4.77 -12.80 14.33
C ALA A 131 -5.57 -11.94 15.34
N LEU A 132 -6.36 -10.98 14.84
CA LEU A 132 -7.26 -10.14 15.63
C LEU A 132 -8.73 -10.54 15.45
N GLY A 133 -9.01 -11.66 14.77
CA GLY A 133 -10.39 -12.08 14.42
C GLY A 133 -11.06 -11.18 13.38
N LEU A 134 -10.27 -10.46 12.58
CA LEU A 134 -10.72 -9.52 11.56
C LEU A 134 -10.35 -10.00 10.16
N LEU A 135 -10.86 -9.30 9.16
CA LEU A 135 -10.47 -9.43 7.75
C LEU A 135 -9.85 -8.11 7.25
N PRO A 136 -8.99 -8.15 6.21
CA PRO A 136 -8.53 -6.93 5.55
C PRO A 136 -9.70 -6.10 5.05
N GLY A 137 -9.88 -4.90 5.60
CA GLY A 137 -11.11 -4.10 5.45
C GLY A 137 -11.02 -2.98 4.42
N ALA A 138 -9.81 -2.64 3.93
CA ALA A 138 -9.61 -1.51 3.01
C ALA A 138 -9.26 -1.94 1.57
N GLY A 139 -9.65 -3.15 1.20
CA GLY A 139 -9.50 -3.68 -0.16
C GLY A 139 -8.38 -4.70 -0.31
N GLY A 140 -7.72 -5.11 0.78
CA GLY A 140 -6.72 -6.18 0.76
C GLY A 140 -7.26 -7.48 0.20
N THR A 141 -8.50 -7.85 0.56
CA THR A 141 -9.20 -9.03 0.01
C THR A 141 -9.46 -8.94 -1.49
N GLN A 142 -9.41 -7.75 -2.07
CA GLN A 142 -9.67 -7.51 -3.49
C GLN A 142 -8.39 -7.29 -4.29
N ARG A 143 -7.45 -6.48 -3.75
CA ARG A 143 -6.22 -6.11 -4.46
C ARG A 143 -5.17 -7.21 -4.42
N THR A 144 -5.01 -7.88 -3.27
CA THR A 144 -4.02 -8.96 -3.14
C THR A 144 -4.20 -10.06 -4.18
N PRO A 145 -5.39 -10.69 -4.32
CA PRO A 145 -5.56 -11.77 -5.29
C PRO A 145 -5.46 -11.29 -6.76
N ARG A 146 -5.72 -10.00 -7.03
CA ARG A 146 -5.51 -9.43 -8.37
C ARG A 146 -4.05 -9.31 -8.75
N LEU A 147 -3.17 -9.17 -7.77
CA LEU A 147 -1.72 -9.10 -7.98
C LEU A 147 -1.06 -10.47 -7.98
N ILE A 148 -1.42 -11.34 -7.03
CA ILE A 148 -0.67 -12.58 -6.77
C ILE A 148 -1.49 -13.87 -6.95
N GLY A 149 -2.74 -13.76 -7.40
CA GLY A 149 -3.65 -14.90 -7.55
C GLY A 149 -4.32 -15.31 -6.23
N ALA A 150 -5.41 -16.10 -6.34
CA ALA A 150 -6.24 -16.46 -5.19
C ALA A 150 -5.49 -17.35 -4.18
N ALA A 151 -4.71 -18.32 -4.64
CA ALA A 151 -4.02 -19.27 -3.77
C ALA A 151 -3.04 -18.56 -2.81
N ALA A 152 -2.14 -17.74 -3.35
CA ALA A 152 -1.15 -17.00 -2.56
C ALA A 152 -1.82 -15.93 -1.67
N ALA A 153 -2.87 -15.28 -2.17
CA ALA A 153 -3.63 -14.29 -1.40
C ALA A 153 -4.35 -14.94 -0.21
N LEU A 154 -4.99 -16.09 -0.40
CA LEU A 154 -5.64 -16.85 0.67
C LEU A 154 -4.63 -17.32 1.71
N ASP A 155 -3.46 -17.83 1.27
CA ASP A 155 -2.38 -18.21 2.19
C ASP A 155 -1.97 -17.02 3.08
N LEU A 156 -1.71 -15.85 2.51
CA LEU A 156 -1.34 -14.67 3.29
C LEU A 156 -2.43 -14.23 4.27
N MET A 157 -3.68 -14.17 3.81
CA MET A 157 -4.78 -13.66 4.64
C MET A 157 -5.24 -14.65 5.71
N LEU A 158 -5.25 -15.97 5.43
CA LEU A 158 -5.72 -16.97 6.36
C LEU A 158 -4.66 -17.38 7.38
N SER A 159 -3.38 -17.30 7.03
CA SER A 159 -2.27 -17.54 7.96
C SER A 159 -1.86 -16.30 8.75
N GLY A 160 -2.09 -15.11 8.20
CA GLY A 160 -1.59 -13.86 8.76
C GLY A 160 -0.06 -13.74 8.72
N ARG A 161 0.63 -14.64 7.98
CA ARG A 161 2.10 -14.62 7.89
C ARG A 161 2.62 -13.39 7.17
N HIS A 162 3.87 -13.06 7.44
CA HIS A 162 4.57 -11.99 6.73
C HIS A 162 5.50 -12.57 5.66
N VAL A 163 5.62 -11.85 4.54
CA VAL A 163 6.58 -12.14 3.48
C VAL A 163 7.68 -11.08 3.45
N GLY A 164 8.91 -11.52 3.18
CA GLY A 164 10.02 -10.60 2.98
C GLY A 164 10.03 -10.01 1.57
N ALA A 165 10.84 -8.97 1.34
CA ALA A 165 10.92 -8.26 0.06
C ALA A 165 11.16 -9.19 -1.13
N ALA A 166 12.10 -10.14 -1.03
CA ALA A 166 12.43 -11.08 -2.11
C ALA A 166 11.26 -12.02 -2.46
N GLU A 167 10.54 -12.52 -1.44
CA GLU A 167 9.34 -13.34 -1.65
C GLU A 167 8.21 -12.50 -2.23
N ALA A 168 8.02 -11.28 -1.73
CA ALA A 168 7.01 -10.34 -2.22
C ALA A 168 7.20 -10.02 -3.72
N ALA A 169 8.44 -9.82 -4.15
CA ALA A 169 8.75 -9.62 -5.57
C ALA A 169 8.47 -10.88 -6.40
N LYS A 170 8.87 -12.05 -5.90
CA LYS A 170 8.62 -13.32 -6.59
C LYS A 170 7.12 -13.62 -6.75
N LEU A 171 6.32 -13.24 -5.78
CA LEU A 171 4.85 -13.36 -5.84
C LEU A 171 4.20 -12.32 -6.75
N GLY A 172 4.85 -11.19 -7.02
CA GLY A 172 4.26 -10.04 -7.71
C GLY A 172 3.53 -9.06 -6.78
N LEU A 173 3.76 -9.17 -5.46
CA LEU A 173 3.18 -8.28 -4.47
C LEU A 173 3.87 -6.90 -4.48
N VAL A 174 5.12 -6.85 -4.89
CA VAL A 174 5.89 -5.63 -5.18
C VAL A 174 6.49 -5.70 -6.58
N ASP A 175 6.66 -4.54 -7.20
CA ASP A 175 7.12 -4.43 -8.59
C ASP A 175 8.65 -4.52 -8.69
N ARG A 176 9.36 -4.02 -7.65
CA ARG A 176 10.82 -4.01 -7.60
C ARG A 176 11.33 -4.08 -6.17
N VAL A 177 12.42 -4.79 -5.98
CA VAL A 177 13.28 -4.68 -4.78
C VAL A 177 14.55 -3.96 -5.21
N VAL A 178 14.96 -2.95 -4.43
CA VAL A 178 16.19 -2.18 -4.71
C VAL A 178 17.13 -2.27 -3.52
N ASP A 179 18.41 -2.35 -3.82
CA ASP A 179 19.45 -2.22 -2.80
C ASP A 179 19.53 -0.76 -2.32
N GLY A 180 19.68 -0.58 -1.03
CA GLY A 180 19.79 0.75 -0.43
C GLY A 180 19.21 0.79 0.98
N ALA A 181 19.60 1.84 1.72
CA ALA A 181 19.14 2.07 3.08
C ALA A 181 18.22 3.30 3.19
N ASP A 182 18.20 4.17 2.17
CA ASP A 182 17.39 5.39 2.15
C ASP A 182 16.15 5.21 1.27
N PRO A 183 14.96 5.04 1.90
CA PRO A 183 13.71 4.86 1.17
C PRO A 183 13.33 6.08 0.32
N LEU A 184 13.66 7.30 0.78
CA LEU A 184 13.35 8.51 0.03
C LEU A 184 14.18 8.60 -1.25
N ALA A 185 15.49 8.40 -1.16
CA ALA A 185 16.37 8.44 -2.33
C ALA A 185 16.01 7.34 -3.35
N ALA A 186 15.78 6.11 -2.88
CA ALA A 186 15.37 5.00 -3.74
C ALA A 186 14.01 5.26 -4.42
N GLY A 187 13.05 5.79 -3.68
CA GLY A 187 11.73 6.12 -4.19
C GLY A 187 11.75 7.23 -5.21
N LEU A 188 12.51 8.29 -4.97
CA LEU A 188 12.68 9.41 -5.90
C LEU A 188 13.30 8.94 -7.23
N ALA A 189 14.37 8.14 -7.16
CA ALA A 189 15.01 7.58 -8.35
C ALA A 189 14.01 6.76 -9.18
N TYR A 190 13.23 5.90 -8.52
CA TYR A 190 12.23 5.08 -9.20
C TYR A 190 11.07 5.91 -9.77
N ALA A 191 10.55 6.89 -9.01
CA ALA A 191 9.49 7.77 -9.49
C ALA A 191 9.93 8.59 -10.71
N GLN A 192 11.18 9.10 -10.71
CA GLN A 192 11.76 9.81 -11.85
C GLN A 192 11.93 8.91 -13.08
N GLU A 193 12.37 7.65 -12.87
CA GLU A 193 12.44 6.66 -13.96
C GLU A 193 11.07 6.45 -14.60
N LEU A 194 10.01 6.29 -13.78
CA LEU A 194 8.64 6.14 -14.27
C LEU A 194 8.15 7.37 -15.07
N VAL A 195 8.43 8.56 -14.57
CA VAL A 195 8.06 9.81 -15.26
C VAL A 195 8.77 9.93 -16.61
N GLN A 196 10.10 9.71 -16.63
CA GLN A 196 10.91 9.78 -17.86
C GLN A 196 10.50 8.72 -18.88
N GLY A 197 10.13 7.53 -18.41
CA GLY A 197 9.66 6.43 -19.25
C GLY A 197 8.20 6.56 -19.71
N GLY A 198 7.47 7.59 -19.28
CA GLY A 198 6.04 7.74 -19.58
C GLY A 198 5.20 6.59 -19.05
N ALA A 199 5.54 6.09 -17.88
CA ALA A 199 4.91 4.91 -17.29
C ALA A 199 3.40 5.13 -17.06
N PRO A 200 2.55 4.15 -17.38
CA PRO A 200 1.10 4.28 -17.24
C PRO A 200 0.66 4.26 -15.76
N VAL A 201 -0.56 4.71 -15.51
CA VAL A 201 -1.22 4.53 -14.22
C VAL A 201 -1.77 3.09 -14.14
N LEU A 202 -1.12 2.24 -13.35
CA LEU A 202 -1.49 0.82 -13.20
C LEU A 202 -2.42 0.62 -12.00
N ARG A 203 -3.72 0.57 -12.25
CA ARG A 203 -4.69 0.31 -11.18
C ARG A 203 -4.82 -1.17 -10.93
N THR A 204 -4.68 -1.59 -9.68
CA THR A 204 -4.82 -3.00 -9.30
C THR A 204 -6.23 -3.54 -9.63
N ARG A 205 -7.27 -2.68 -9.57
CA ARG A 205 -8.63 -3.07 -9.93
C ARG A 205 -8.77 -3.50 -11.40
N ASP A 206 -7.91 -2.99 -12.27
CA ASP A 206 -7.92 -3.27 -13.71
C ASP A 206 -7.01 -4.45 -14.08
N ALA A 207 -6.30 -5.02 -13.08
CA ALA A 207 -5.38 -6.13 -13.31
C ALA A 207 -6.12 -7.41 -13.69
N ALA A 208 -5.77 -7.96 -14.84
CA ALA A 208 -6.42 -9.14 -15.43
C ALA A 208 -6.09 -10.48 -14.73
N GLN A 209 -5.23 -10.47 -13.72
CA GLN A 209 -4.73 -11.70 -13.08
C GLN A 209 -5.78 -12.48 -12.27
N LEU A 210 -6.95 -11.90 -12.03
CA LEU A 210 -8.11 -12.59 -11.47
C LEU A 210 -9.09 -13.05 -12.56
N ALA A 211 -8.60 -13.42 -13.75
CA ALA A 211 -9.44 -14.13 -14.68
C ALA A 211 -10.04 -15.37 -13.95
N ASP A 212 -11.34 -15.55 -14.08
CA ASP A 212 -12.06 -16.69 -13.48
C ASP A 212 -11.58 -18.00 -14.14
N THR A 213 -10.44 -18.49 -13.64
CA THR A 213 -9.83 -19.72 -14.11
C THR A 213 -10.21 -20.89 -13.21
N ALA A 214 -10.19 -22.11 -13.77
CA ALA A 214 -10.41 -23.32 -12.99
C ALA A 214 -9.43 -23.44 -11.80
N ALA A 215 -8.18 -22.97 -11.96
CA ALA A 215 -7.17 -22.96 -10.91
C ALA A 215 -7.54 -22.02 -9.74
N GLN A 216 -8.07 -20.83 -10.06
CA GLN A 216 -8.53 -19.88 -9.04
C GLN A 216 -9.72 -20.43 -8.25
N ARG A 217 -10.68 -21.04 -8.93
CA ARG A 217 -11.83 -21.72 -8.29
C ARG A 217 -11.38 -22.85 -7.39
N ALA A 218 -10.51 -23.74 -7.88
CA ALA A 218 -9.97 -24.84 -7.09
C ALA A 218 -9.25 -24.37 -5.83
N ALA A 219 -8.47 -23.28 -5.90
CA ALA A 219 -7.82 -22.69 -4.72
C ALA A 219 -8.82 -22.20 -3.68
N ILE A 220 -9.90 -21.53 -4.12
CA ILE A 220 -10.97 -21.06 -3.24
C ILE A 220 -11.71 -22.25 -2.59
N ASP A 221 -12.03 -23.28 -3.35
CA ASP A 221 -12.75 -24.44 -2.85
C ASP A 221 -11.89 -25.26 -1.86
N SER A 222 -10.58 -25.38 -2.12
CA SER A 222 -9.64 -25.98 -1.17
C SER A 222 -9.60 -25.20 0.15
N ALA A 223 -9.47 -23.87 0.09
CA ALA A 223 -9.45 -23.05 1.29
C ALA A 223 -10.77 -23.13 2.09
N ARG A 224 -11.93 -23.17 1.41
CA ARG A 224 -13.25 -23.41 2.06
C ARG A 224 -13.29 -24.73 2.79
N ALA A 225 -12.81 -25.80 2.13
CA ALA A 225 -12.80 -27.14 2.72
C ALA A 225 -11.87 -27.25 3.94
N GLU A 226 -10.76 -26.54 3.94
CA GLU A 226 -9.84 -26.49 5.07
C GLU A 226 -10.41 -25.68 6.25
N THR A 227 -11.04 -24.54 5.96
CA THR A 227 -11.65 -23.67 6.98
C THR A 227 -12.84 -24.35 7.66
N ALA A 228 -13.61 -25.17 6.92
CA ALA A 228 -14.75 -25.91 7.47
C ALA A 228 -14.36 -27.03 8.46
N LYS A 229 -13.07 -27.40 8.55
CA LYS A 229 -12.55 -28.42 9.48
C LYS A 229 -12.08 -27.84 10.82
N LYS A 230 -12.01 -26.52 10.94
CA LYS A 230 -11.59 -25.79 12.16
C LYS A 230 -12.79 -25.29 12.95
#